data_427b4c581a30d241ab6a921d081193b3
#
_entry.id   427b4c581a30d241ab6a921d081193b3
#
_cell.length_a   1.000
_cell.length_b   1.000
_cell.length_c   1.000
_cell.angle_alpha   90.00
_cell.angle_beta   90.00
_cell.angle_gamma   90.00
#
_symmetry.space_group_name_H-M   'P 1'
#
loop_
_entity.id
_entity.type
_entity.pdbx_description
1 polymer ?
#
loop_
_entity_poly.entity_id
_entity_poly.type
_entity_poly.pdbx_seq_one_letter_code
_entity_poly.pdbx_strand_id
1 'polypeptide(L)'
;MLEGEKRTGYLALRPDHAPLGFAEICIREYANGCTAQPVPFLEGIWIDPKHRRHGVGRALVESITGDLIEQGFHELCSDADIRNRRSHQVHQNWGFAETERVVYFRKVL
;
A
#
# COMPACT_ATOMS: atom_id res chain seq x y z
N MET A 1 11.40 -12.80 -4.51
CA MET A 1 9.96 -12.87 -4.85
C MET A 1 9.54 -14.31 -5.01
N LEU A 2 8.41 -14.68 -4.43
CA LEU A 2 7.89 -16.03 -4.59
C LEU A 2 7.33 -16.20 -6.00
N GLU A 3 7.42 -17.43 -6.51
CA GLU A 3 6.86 -17.77 -7.81
C GLU A 3 5.34 -17.52 -7.80
N GLY A 4 4.82 -16.87 -8.85
CA GLY A 4 3.41 -16.54 -8.97
C GLY A 4 3.01 -15.17 -8.43
N GLU A 5 3.88 -14.50 -7.67
CA GLU A 5 3.63 -13.15 -7.22
C GLU A 5 4.00 -12.14 -8.30
N LYS A 6 3.16 -11.13 -8.47
CA LYS A 6 3.43 -10.01 -9.37
C LYS A 6 3.66 -8.74 -8.55
N ARG A 7 4.71 -8.01 -8.92
CA ARG A 7 5.02 -6.71 -8.30
C ARG A 7 4.91 -5.62 -9.35
N THR A 8 4.29 -4.50 -8.98
CA THR A 8 4.14 -3.33 -9.82
C THR A 8 4.60 -2.11 -9.02
N GLY A 9 5.48 -1.33 -9.63
CA GLY A 9 5.93 -0.08 -9.06
C GLY A 9 5.17 1.10 -9.64
N TYR A 10 4.93 2.11 -8.82
CA TYR A 10 4.31 3.38 -9.20
C TYR A 10 5.26 4.50 -8.82
N LEU A 11 5.48 5.43 -9.73
CA LEU A 11 6.42 6.53 -9.53
C LEU A 11 5.72 7.87 -9.76
N ALA A 12 5.79 8.75 -8.77
CA ALA A 12 5.32 10.12 -8.90
C ALA A 12 6.51 11.02 -9.25
N LEU A 13 6.38 11.80 -10.32
CA LEU A 13 7.45 12.66 -10.80
C LEU A 13 7.00 14.13 -10.86
N ARG A 14 7.95 15.02 -10.65
CA ARG A 14 7.79 16.44 -10.96
C ARG A 14 7.82 16.64 -12.49
N PRO A 15 7.37 17.80 -12.98
CA PRO A 15 7.49 18.08 -14.43
C PRO A 15 8.93 17.99 -14.96
N ASP A 16 9.93 18.22 -14.11
CA ASP A 16 11.35 18.07 -14.47
C ASP A 16 11.88 16.63 -14.30
N HIS A 17 10.97 15.66 -14.09
CA HIS A 17 11.26 14.23 -13.88
C HIS A 17 11.98 13.91 -12.57
N ALA A 18 12.10 14.86 -11.64
CA ALA A 18 12.63 14.55 -10.31
C ALA A 18 11.60 13.71 -9.53
N PRO A 19 12.03 12.64 -8.83
CA PRO A 19 11.10 11.77 -8.10
C PRO A 19 10.52 12.48 -6.88
N LEU A 20 9.19 12.37 -6.73
CA LEU A 20 8.44 12.86 -5.56
C LEU A 20 8.12 11.73 -4.59
N GLY A 21 8.00 10.52 -5.11
CA GLY A 21 7.68 9.35 -4.31
C GLY A 21 7.46 8.11 -5.17
N PHE A 22 7.36 6.97 -4.51
CA PHE A 22 7.03 5.74 -5.20
C PHE A 22 6.19 4.83 -4.29
N ALA A 23 5.50 3.88 -4.91
CA ALA A 23 4.77 2.85 -4.21
C ALA A 23 4.97 1.51 -4.92
N GLU A 24 4.88 0.43 -4.18
CA GLU A 24 5.01 -0.92 -4.71
C GLU A 24 3.80 -1.75 -4.29
N ILE A 25 3.19 -2.40 -5.28
CA ILE A 25 2.04 -3.28 -5.10
C ILE A 25 2.47 -4.71 -5.45
N CYS A 26 2.07 -5.65 -4.63
CA CYS A 26 2.24 -7.07 -4.90
C CYS A 26 0.87 -7.74 -4.91
N ILE A 27 0.65 -8.63 -5.87
CA ILE A 27 -0.57 -9.45 -5.86
C ILE A 27 -0.25 -10.70 -5.05
N ARG A 28 -0.91 -10.85 -3.92
CA ARG A 28 -0.73 -11.99 -3.01
C ARG A 28 -1.87 -12.97 -3.18
N GLU A 29 -1.61 -14.24 -2.87
CA GLU A 29 -2.66 -15.27 -2.88
C GLU A 29 -3.75 -14.94 -1.88
N TYR A 30 -3.35 -14.46 -0.70
CA TYR A 30 -4.26 -13.98 0.35
C TYR A 30 -3.50 -12.97 1.22
N ALA A 31 -4.26 -12.21 2.00
CA ALA A 31 -3.70 -11.32 3.01
C ALA A 31 -4.67 -11.24 4.20
N ASN A 32 -4.11 -11.27 5.40
CA ASN A 32 -4.89 -11.08 6.61
C ASN A 32 -5.52 -9.68 6.60
N GLY A 33 -6.75 -9.59 7.06
CA GLY A 33 -7.47 -8.32 7.06
C GLY A 33 -8.31 -8.06 5.82
N CYS A 34 -8.10 -8.84 4.75
CA CYS A 34 -8.89 -8.74 3.52
C CYS A 34 -9.49 -10.10 3.18
N THR A 35 -10.50 -10.10 2.32
CA THR A 35 -11.25 -11.31 1.96
C THR A 35 -11.01 -11.79 0.53
N ALA A 36 -10.58 -10.91 -0.36
CA ALA A 36 -10.33 -11.27 -1.75
C ALA A 36 -9.13 -12.21 -1.88
N GLN A 37 -9.21 -13.13 -2.85
CA GLN A 37 -8.14 -14.08 -3.16
C GLN A 37 -8.12 -14.27 -4.69
N PRO A 38 -7.07 -13.85 -5.38
CA PRO A 38 -5.90 -13.10 -4.87
C PRO A 38 -6.24 -11.67 -4.50
N VAL A 39 -5.35 -11.03 -3.77
CA VAL A 39 -5.55 -9.66 -3.29
C VAL A 39 -4.31 -8.80 -3.52
N PRO A 40 -4.46 -7.59 -4.07
CA PRO A 40 -3.35 -6.64 -4.15
C PRO A 40 -3.00 -6.13 -2.77
N PHE A 41 -1.71 -5.98 -2.52
CA PHE A 41 -1.16 -5.53 -1.25
C PHE A 41 -0.20 -4.38 -1.47
N LEU A 42 -0.40 -3.28 -0.75
CA LEU A 42 0.52 -2.15 -0.76
C LEU A 42 1.73 -2.51 0.09
N GLU A 43 2.81 -2.92 -0.58
CA GLU A 43 4.04 -3.38 0.10
C GLU A 43 4.84 -2.24 0.69
N GLY A 44 4.85 -1.11 0.03
CA GLY A 44 5.57 0.05 0.50
C GLY A 44 5.17 1.30 -0.26
N ILE A 45 5.31 2.43 0.41
CA ILE A 45 5.10 3.74 -0.18
C ILE A 45 6.08 4.71 0.46
N TRP A 46 6.73 5.49 -0.36
CA TRP A 46 7.71 6.47 0.09
C TRP A 46 7.45 7.79 -0.62
N ILE A 47 7.46 8.88 0.16
CA ILE A 47 7.30 10.23 -0.33
C ILE A 47 8.53 11.03 0.09
N ASP A 48 9.12 11.78 -0.85
CA ASP A 48 10.22 12.68 -0.56
C ASP A 48 9.82 13.59 0.62
N PRO A 49 10.62 13.64 1.70
CA PRO A 49 10.29 14.45 2.87
C PRO A 49 9.97 15.90 2.55
N LYS A 50 10.60 16.49 1.54
CA LYS A 50 10.35 17.88 1.12
C LYS A 50 8.96 18.06 0.49
N HIS A 51 8.32 16.99 0.06
CA HIS A 51 7.05 17.03 -0.66
C HIS A 51 5.93 16.34 0.10
N ARG A 52 6.15 15.99 1.37
CA ARG A 52 5.11 15.44 2.22
C ARG A 52 4.05 16.47 2.49
N ARG A 53 2.80 16.00 2.72
CA ARG A 53 1.61 16.84 2.96
C ARG A 53 1.19 17.67 1.73
N HIS A 54 1.68 17.33 0.54
CA HIS A 54 1.32 18.01 -0.71
C HIS A 54 0.46 17.12 -1.61
N GLY A 55 -0.11 16.05 -1.07
CA GLY A 55 -1.02 15.19 -1.82
C GLY A 55 -0.35 14.12 -2.70
N VAL A 56 0.97 13.95 -2.63
CA VAL A 56 1.68 12.97 -3.46
C VAL A 56 1.25 11.54 -3.11
N GLY A 57 1.18 11.21 -1.81
CA GLY A 57 0.75 9.88 -1.37
C GLY A 57 -0.68 9.57 -1.80
N ARG A 58 -1.58 10.54 -1.63
CA ARG A 58 -2.97 10.40 -2.07
C ARG A 58 -3.05 10.16 -3.57
N ALA A 59 -2.30 10.92 -4.36
CA ALA A 59 -2.29 10.76 -5.82
C ALA A 59 -1.78 9.38 -6.23
N LEU A 60 -0.73 8.88 -5.57
CA LEU A 60 -0.23 7.52 -5.82
C LEU A 60 -1.30 6.48 -5.51
N VAL A 61 -1.94 6.57 -4.35
CA VAL A 61 -2.97 5.62 -3.94
C VAL A 61 -4.18 5.69 -4.87
N GLU A 62 -4.59 6.87 -5.29
CA GLU A 62 -5.70 7.04 -6.25
C GLU A 62 -5.37 6.41 -7.61
N SER A 63 -4.15 6.59 -8.10
CA SER A 63 -3.70 5.99 -9.35
C SER A 63 -3.69 4.46 -9.26
N ILE A 64 -3.15 3.93 -8.16
CA ILE A 64 -3.15 2.49 -7.88
C ILE A 64 -4.57 1.96 -7.83
N THR A 65 -5.44 2.62 -7.10
CA THR A 65 -6.84 2.21 -6.93
C THR A 65 -7.56 2.17 -8.28
N GLY A 66 -7.37 3.18 -9.12
CA GLY A 66 -7.97 3.21 -10.44
C GLY A 66 -7.55 2.04 -11.30
N ASP A 67 -6.24 1.75 -11.33
CA ASP A 67 -5.70 0.62 -12.10
C ASP A 67 -6.23 -0.72 -11.58
N LEU A 68 -6.30 -0.89 -10.27
CA LEU A 68 -6.78 -2.13 -9.68
C LEU A 68 -8.27 -2.36 -9.95
N ILE A 69 -9.06 -1.32 -9.89
CA ILE A 69 -10.49 -1.40 -10.23
C ILE A 69 -10.65 -1.82 -11.70
N GLU A 70 -9.88 -1.24 -12.61
CA GLU A 70 -9.91 -1.64 -14.02
C GLU A 70 -9.54 -3.11 -14.22
N GLN A 71 -8.64 -3.64 -13.39
CA GLN A 71 -8.24 -5.04 -13.43
C GLN A 71 -9.25 -5.97 -12.77
N GLY A 72 -10.33 -5.44 -12.19
CA GLY A 72 -11.38 -6.23 -11.58
C GLY A 72 -11.21 -6.50 -10.09
N PHE A 73 -10.23 -5.89 -9.44
CA PHE A 73 -10.06 -6.04 -7.99
C PHE A 73 -11.03 -5.13 -7.23
N HIS A 74 -11.43 -5.58 -6.05
CA HIS A 74 -12.37 -4.87 -5.18
C HIS A 74 -11.78 -4.49 -3.83
N GLU A 75 -10.55 -4.91 -3.55
CA GLU A 75 -9.86 -4.59 -2.32
C GLU A 75 -8.40 -4.27 -2.60
N LEU A 76 -7.83 -3.37 -1.79
CA LEU A 76 -6.40 -3.14 -1.70
C LEU A 76 -6.04 -3.29 -0.24
N CYS A 77 -5.18 -4.24 0.08
CA CYS A 77 -4.76 -4.53 1.43
C CYS A 77 -3.48 -3.76 1.77
N SER A 78 -3.32 -3.44 3.04
CA SER A 78 -2.10 -2.84 3.57
C SER A 78 -1.98 -3.18 5.04
N ASP A 79 -0.82 -2.93 5.64
CA ASP A 79 -0.64 -3.07 7.07
C ASP A 79 0.26 -1.97 7.62
N ALA A 80 0.28 -1.87 8.94
CA ALA A 80 1.15 -0.97 9.66
C ALA A 80 1.37 -1.50 11.06
N ASP A 81 2.54 -1.22 11.64
CA ASP A 81 2.79 -1.53 13.05
C ASP A 81 1.75 -0.82 13.91
N ILE A 82 1.23 -1.54 14.92
CA ILE A 82 0.19 -1.01 15.81
C ILE A 82 0.63 0.26 16.53
N ARG A 83 1.93 0.45 16.72
CA ARG A 83 2.49 1.62 17.39
C ARG A 83 2.70 2.80 16.45
N ASN A 84 2.62 2.59 15.15
CA ASN A 84 2.84 3.63 14.15
C ASN A 84 1.54 4.40 13.88
N ARG A 85 1.17 5.25 14.82
CA ARG A 85 -0.08 6.03 14.76
C ARG A 85 -0.13 6.96 13.56
N ARG A 86 1.01 7.48 13.14
CA ARG A 86 1.09 8.35 11.96
C ARG A 86 0.69 7.58 10.70
N SER A 87 1.18 6.35 10.55
CA SER A 87 0.80 5.50 9.44
C SER A 87 -0.70 5.18 9.45
N HIS A 88 -1.28 4.93 10.63
CA HIS A 88 -2.73 4.71 10.76
C HIS A 88 -3.51 5.92 10.25
N GLN A 89 -3.12 7.12 10.66
CA GLN A 89 -3.78 8.35 10.24
C GLN A 89 -3.66 8.56 8.73
N VAL A 90 -2.47 8.32 8.18
CA VAL A 90 -2.21 8.49 6.75
C VAL A 90 -3.03 7.48 5.93
N HIS A 91 -3.10 6.22 6.38
CA HIS A 91 -3.93 5.22 5.71
C HIS A 91 -5.41 5.65 5.67
N GLN A 92 -5.92 6.16 6.77
CA GLN A 92 -7.30 6.66 6.83
C GLN A 92 -7.51 7.81 5.86
N ASN A 93 -6.55 8.73 5.77
CA ASN A 93 -6.62 9.85 4.85
C ASN A 93 -6.62 9.40 3.38
N TRP A 94 -6.01 8.25 3.08
CA TRP A 94 -5.99 7.65 1.75
C TRP A 94 -7.22 6.80 1.45
N GLY A 95 -8.15 6.67 2.39
CA GLY A 95 -9.37 5.90 2.21
C GLY A 95 -9.34 4.47 2.70
N PHE A 96 -8.29 4.06 3.38
CA PHE A 96 -8.23 2.73 4.01
C PHE A 96 -9.03 2.73 5.31
N ALA A 97 -9.70 1.62 5.57
CA ALA A 97 -10.37 1.37 6.85
C ALA A 97 -9.63 0.27 7.60
N GLU A 98 -9.44 0.44 8.89
CA GLU A 98 -8.85 -0.61 9.73
C GLU A 98 -9.79 -1.81 9.77
N THR A 99 -9.25 -3.02 9.54
CA THR A 99 -10.03 -4.25 9.52
C THR A 99 -9.78 -5.12 10.75
N GLU A 100 -8.52 -5.33 11.13
CA GLU A 100 -8.23 -6.12 12.32
C GLU A 100 -6.85 -5.80 12.89
N ARG A 101 -6.64 -6.17 14.15
CA ARG A 101 -5.36 -6.07 14.84
C ARG A 101 -4.95 -7.47 15.24
N VAL A 102 -3.66 -7.77 15.09
CA VAL A 102 -3.14 -9.11 15.36
C VAL A 102 -1.96 -9.06 16.32
N VAL A 103 -1.75 -10.17 17.03
CA VAL A 103 -0.58 -10.38 17.86
C VAL A 103 0.15 -11.59 17.30
N TYR A 104 1.43 -11.44 17.04
CA TYR A 104 2.25 -12.52 16.52
C TYR A 104 3.02 -13.17 17.66
N PHE A 105 3.12 -14.50 17.62
CA PHE A 105 3.88 -15.27 18.60
C PHE A 105 4.97 -16.04 17.89
N ARG A 106 6.10 -16.19 18.57
CA ARG A 106 7.23 -16.95 18.06
C ARG A 106 7.86 -17.77 19.19
N LYS A 107 8.18 -19.00 18.91
CA LYS A 107 8.97 -19.84 19.81
C LYS A 107 10.26 -20.23 19.09
N VAL A 108 11.39 -19.87 19.68
CA VAL A 108 12.69 -20.28 19.15
C VAL A 108 12.96 -21.70 19.61
N LEU A 109 13.35 -22.57 18.68
CA LEU A 109 13.60 -23.99 18.95
C LEU A 109 15.08 -24.28 19.16
#